data_2a63ce65166f7f3007f0ab3304a37361
#
_entry.id   2a63ce65166f7f3007f0ab3304a37361
#
_cell.length_a   1.000
_cell.length_b   1.000
_cell.length_c   1.000
_cell.angle_alpha   90.00
_cell.angle_beta   90.00
_cell.angle_gamma   90.00
#
_symmetry.space_group_name_H-M   'P 1'
#
loop_
_entity.id
_entity.type
_entity.pdbx_description
1 polymer ?
#
loop_
_entity_poly.entity_id
_entity_poly.type
_entity_poly.pdbx_seq_one_letter_code
_entity_poly.pdbx_strand_id
1 'polypeptide(L)' 'MKLDLFQEVIVTRDFPEHSIAKGDIAILNDYVKDETGAEGCILEIYTAAEKFVGVVILPIDSIEALQESDRLSVRRLITV' A
#
# COMPACT_ATOMS: atom_id res chain seq x y z
N MET A 1 -9.85 4.59 12.66
CA MET A 1 -9.74 3.15 12.93
C MET A 1 -8.54 2.59 12.18
N LYS A 2 -7.67 1.87 12.87
CA LYS A 2 -6.47 1.32 12.23
C LYS A 2 -6.77 -0.01 11.54
N LEU A 3 -6.08 -0.25 10.43
CA LEU A 3 -6.15 -1.52 9.71
C LEU A 3 -5.33 -2.57 10.47
N ASP A 4 -5.67 -3.83 10.25
CA ASP A 4 -4.94 -4.94 10.88
C ASP A 4 -3.57 -5.13 10.24
N LEU A 5 -2.60 -5.59 11.04
CA LEU A 5 -1.28 -5.91 10.53
C LEU A 5 -1.35 -7.11 9.56
N PHE A 6 -0.46 -7.10 8.59
CA PHE A 6 -0.34 -8.12 7.54
C PHE A 6 -1.54 -8.18 6.60
N GLN A 7 -2.40 -7.16 6.68
CA GLN A 7 -3.50 -7.00 5.75
C GLN A 7 -3.00 -6.42 4.43
N GLU A 8 -3.60 -6.83 3.33
CA GLU A 8 -3.35 -6.19 2.05
C GLU A 8 -4.03 -4.83 1.99
N VAL A 9 -3.32 -3.84 1.49
CA VAL A 9 -3.80 -2.47 1.38
C VAL A 9 -3.50 -1.93 -0.01
N ILE A 10 -4.20 -0.86 -0.39
CA ILE A 10 -3.95 -0.16 -1.64
C ILE A 10 -3.46 1.25 -1.34
N VAL A 11 -2.46 1.71 -2.08
CA VAL A 11 -1.93 3.06 -1.94
C VAL A 11 -2.87 4.02 -2.66
N THR A 12 -3.24 5.12 -1.99
CA THR A 12 -4.29 6.02 -2.49
C THR A 12 -3.77 7.23 -3.23
N ARG A 13 -2.46 7.46 -3.26
CA ARG A 13 -1.85 8.58 -4.00
C ARG A 13 -0.43 8.23 -4.43
N ASP A 14 0.13 9.06 -5.31
CA ASP A 14 1.47 8.83 -5.85
C ASP A 14 2.56 9.27 -4.88
N PHE A 15 3.67 8.51 -4.86
CA PHE A 15 4.89 8.87 -4.14
C PHE A 15 6.07 8.68 -5.09
N PRO A 16 6.32 9.66 -5.99
CA PRO A 16 7.37 9.53 -7.01
C PRO A 16 8.76 9.29 -6.42
N GLU A 17 9.02 9.85 -5.24
CA GLU A 17 10.31 9.67 -4.55
C GLU A 17 10.59 8.22 -4.16
N HIS A 18 9.55 7.40 -4.07
CA HIS A 18 9.67 5.97 -3.79
C HIS A 18 9.33 5.10 -4.99
N SER A 19 9.07 5.69 -6.14
CA SER A 19 8.60 4.97 -7.34
C SER A 19 7.30 4.22 -7.09
N ILE A 20 6.43 4.79 -6.25
CA ILE A 20 5.14 4.21 -5.90
C ILE A 20 4.04 5.04 -6.54
N ALA A 21 3.07 4.36 -7.13
CA ALA A 21 1.94 4.99 -7.79
C ALA A 21 0.63 4.66 -7.06
N LYS A 22 -0.32 5.58 -7.16
CA LYS A 22 -1.68 5.33 -6.72
C LYS A 22 -2.18 4.01 -7.32
N GLY A 23 -2.74 3.15 -6.49
CA GLY A 23 -3.24 1.85 -6.92
C GLY A 23 -2.29 0.70 -6.68
N ASP A 24 -1.05 0.98 -6.27
CA ASP A 24 -0.11 -0.10 -5.93
C ASP A 24 -0.61 -0.85 -4.70
N ILE A 25 -0.37 -2.16 -4.70
CA ILE A 25 -0.78 -3.04 -3.62
C ILE A 25 0.41 -3.24 -2.67
N ALA A 26 0.12 -3.25 -1.39
CA ALA A 26 1.12 -3.42 -0.35
C ALA A 26 0.58 -4.31 0.77
N ILE A 27 1.50 -4.80 1.60
CA ILE A 27 1.14 -5.48 2.84
C ILE A 27 1.57 -4.59 3.99
N LEU A 28 0.64 -4.34 4.90
CA LEU A 28 0.88 -3.52 6.08
C LEU A 28 1.64 -4.33 7.12
N ASN A 29 2.91 -3.98 7.36
CA ASN A 29 3.73 -4.71 8.32
C ASN A 29 3.63 -4.15 9.73
N ASP A 30 3.59 -2.83 9.89
CA ASP A 30 3.55 -2.21 11.21
C ASP A 30 3.18 -0.73 11.09
N TYR A 31 2.93 -0.12 12.24
CA TYR A 31 2.71 1.31 12.36
C TYR A 31 3.91 1.95 13.04
N VAL A 32 4.20 3.19 12.68
CA VAL A 32 5.28 3.96 13.31
C VAL A 32 4.76 5.36 13.62
N LYS A 33 5.42 6.01 14.57
CA LYS A 33 5.09 7.39 14.94
C LYS A 33 6.41 8.15 15.07
N ASP A 34 6.48 9.33 14.47
CA ASP A 34 7.68 10.16 14.58
C ASP A 34 7.65 11.03 15.82
N GLU A 35 8.69 11.86 16.00
CA GLU A 35 8.82 12.73 17.17
C GLU A 35 7.70 13.74 17.29
N THR A 36 7.09 14.12 16.19
CA THR A 36 5.98 15.09 16.18
C THR A 36 4.64 14.44 16.45
N GLY A 37 4.58 13.13 16.53
CA GLY A 37 3.34 12.38 16.70
C GLY A 37 2.65 12.02 15.40
N ALA A 38 3.25 12.37 14.25
CA ALA A 38 2.70 11.98 12.97
C ALA A 38 2.83 10.47 12.79
N GLU A 39 1.74 9.83 12.38
CA GLU A 39 1.71 8.39 12.20
C GLU A 39 2.02 7.98 10.76
N GLY A 40 2.81 6.92 10.64
CA GLY A 40 3.11 6.30 9.37
C GLY A 40 2.88 4.80 9.43
N CYS A 41 3.04 4.16 8.28
CA CYS A 41 2.93 2.71 8.19
C CYS A 41 4.11 2.14 7.41
N ILE A 42 4.57 0.99 7.84
CA ILE A 42 5.64 0.25 7.17
C ILE A 42 4.97 -0.72 6.22
N LEU A 43 5.28 -0.62 4.95
CA LEU A 43 4.64 -1.39 3.88
C LEU A 43 5.64 -2.18 3.08
N GLU A 44 5.28 -3.42 2.75
CA GLU A 44 5.95 -4.19 1.71
C GLU A 44 5.20 -3.94 0.41
N ILE A 45 5.88 -3.36 -0.59
CA ILE A 45 5.27 -2.99 -1.86
C ILE A 45 5.48 -4.10 -2.88
N TYR A 46 4.41 -4.41 -3.60
CA TYR A 46 4.43 -5.42 -4.67
C TYR A 46 3.90 -4.81 -5.97
N THR A 47 4.45 -5.26 -7.09
CA THR A 47 3.93 -4.88 -8.41
C THR A 47 2.60 -5.60 -8.68
N ALA A 48 1.91 -5.20 -9.74
CA ALA A 48 0.71 -5.89 -10.20
C ALA A 48 0.98 -7.36 -10.55
N ALA A 49 2.23 -7.70 -10.87
CA ALA A 49 2.66 -9.08 -11.12
C ALA A 49 3.08 -9.81 -9.83
N GLU A 50 2.76 -9.24 -8.67
CA GLU A 50 3.06 -9.79 -7.35
C GLU A 50 4.56 -9.93 -7.07
N LYS A 51 5.37 -9.12 -7.75
CA LYS A 51 6.81 -9.11 -7.55
C LYS A 51 7.16 -8.11 -6.45
N PHE A 52 7.92 -8.55 -5.45
CA PHE A 52 8.38 -7.69 -4.35
C PHE A 52 9.27 -6.56 -4.87
N VAL A 53 8.95 -5.34 -4.48
CA VAL A 53 9.71 -4.13 -4.86
C VAL A 53 10.59 -3.65 -3.71
N GLY A 54 10.04 -3.60 -2.51
CA GLY A 54 10.79 -3.11 -1.36
C GLY A 54 9.89 -2.77 -0.19
N VAL A 55 10.52 -2.27 0.88
CA VAL A 55 9.85 -1.84 2.10
C VAL A 55 9.93 -0.32 2.17
N VAL A 56 8.81 0.34 2.43
CA VAL A 56 8.75 1.80 2.55
C VAL A 56 7.92 2.19 3.76
N ILE A 57 8.11 3.44 4.21
CA ILE A 57 7.27 4.05 5.24
C ILE A 57 6.48 5.16 4.58
N LEU A 58 5.15 5.07 4.63
CA LEU A 58 4.26 6.08 4.06
C LEU A 58 3.33 6.63 5.14
N PRO A 59 2.77 7.84 4.94
CA PRO A 59 1.76 8.38 5.86
C PRO A 59 0.58 7.42 6.00
N ILE A 60 0.02 7.34 7.21
CA ILE A 60 -1.08 6.41 7.49
C ILE A 60 -2.33 6.71 6.65
N ASP A 61 -2.52 7.97 6.27
CA ASP A 61 -3.68 8.38 5.47
C ASP A 61 -3.54 8.11 3.97
N SER A 62 -2.44 7.47 3.57
CA SER A 62 -2.17 7.17 2.16
C SER A 62 -2.50 5.73 1.76
N ILE A 63 -3.11 4.97 2.66
CA ILE A 63 -3.49 3.58 2.40
C ILE A 63 -4.95 3.35 2.77
N GLU A 64 -5.55 2.38 2.10
CA GLU A 64 -6.89 1.88 2.42
C GLU A 64 -6.89 0.37 2.33
N ALA A 65 -7.85 -0.27 3.01
CA ALA A 65 -8.01 -1.71 2.89
C ALA A 65 -8.29 -2.08 1.42
N LEU A 66 -7.64 -3.13 0.96
CA LEU A 66 -7.86 -3.61 -0.40
C LEU A 66 -9.28 -4.19 -0.50
N GLN A 67 -10.04 -3.67 -1.47
CA GLN A 67 -11.40 -4.14 -1.73
C GLN A 67 -11.35 -5.23 -2.79
N GLU A 68 -12.35 -6.09 -2.79
CA GLU A 68 -12.45 -7.11 -3.82
C GLU A 68 -12.60 -6.50 -5.22
N SER A 69 -13.26 -5.36 -5.32
CA SER A 69 -13.36 -4.62 -6.57
C SER A 69 -11.98 -4.18 -7.11
N ASP A 70 -11.05 -3.85 -6.22
CA ASP A 70 -9.68 -3.50 -6.62
C ASP A 70 -8.98 -4.70 -7.25
N ARG A 71 -9.14 -5.88 -6.67
CA ARG A 71 -8.58 -7.11 -7.23
C ARG A 71 -9.14 -7.44 -8.60
N LEU A 72 -10.44 -7.27 -8.77
CA LEU A 72 -11.10 -7.52 -10.05
C LEU A 72 -10.60 -6.57 -11.13
N SER A 73 -10.39 -5.31 -10.79
CA SER A 73 -9.84 -4.32 -11.72
C SER A 73 -8.44 -4.70 -12.18
N VAL A 74 -7.59 -5.14 -11.26
CA VAL A 74 -6.24 -5.61 -11.58
C VAL A 74 -6.29 -6.82 -12.50
N ARG A 75 -7.15 -7.78 -12.23
CA ARG A 75 -7.31 -8.97 -13.07
C ARG A 75 -7.73 -8.62 -14.48
N ARG A 76 -8.64 -7.67 -14.65
CA ARG A 76 -9.09 -7.23 -15.98
C ARG A 76 -7.96 -6.63 -16.78
N LEU A 77 -7.08 -5.89 -16.16
CA LEU A 77 -5.92 -5.32 -16.83
C LEU A 77 -4.94 -6.39 -17.28
N ILE A 78 -4.84 -7.49 -16.56
CA ILE A 78 -3.92 -8.60 -16.87
C ILE A 78 -4.48 -9.51 -17.94
N THR A 79 -5.80 -9.69 -18.00
CA THR A 79 -6.44 -10.69 -18.85
C THR A 79 -6.89 -10.18 -20.22
N VAL A 80 -6.70 -8.93 -20.51
CA VAL A 80 -7.08 -8.35 -21.81
C VAL A 80 -6.23 -8.87 -22.96
#